data_f9b8b8543be483e3b53eba5ec8a0e12f
#
_entry.id   f9b8b8543be483e3b53eba5ec8a0e12f
#
_cell.length_a   1.000
_cell.length_b   1.000
_cell.length_c   1.000
_cell.angle_alpha   90.00
_cell.angle_beta   90.00
_cell.angle_gamma   90.00
#
_symmetry.space_group_name_H-M   'P 1'
#
loop_
_entity.id
_entity.type
_entity.pdbx_description
1 polymer ?
#
loop_
_entity_poly.entity_id
_entity_poly.type
_entity_poly.pdbx_seq_one_letter_code
_entity_poly.pdbx_strand_id
1 'polypeptide(L)'
;MRIDDETLFYEYEQILIGNKPSFSPYFFKYGENTSQHYALLIIKFAVEKYLGWDAKDMLNHFTKDIAIQMKLEPLMKYIDFPVEVNRDTDYYVLASMIYPYTIKIDTKELVLRTYKDVLKEKICKFPKEYLSGADGMIRAGICLQYMLNQYFSFNSTKELYQFFTESAGIKALKDYRLNNISSEIFEIPIDYLHESLPDVQKDEFWYHYFRFQAMVKLYEKQERKKEKALKKH
;
A
#
# COMPACT_ATOMS: atom_id res chain seq x y z
N MET A 1 -24.04 -11.21 -20.30
CA MET A 1 -23.74 -12.56 -20.83
C MET A 1 -22.36 -12.92 -20.35
N ARG A 2 -22.19 -13.98 -19.55
CA ARG A 2 -20.89 -14.42 -19.03
C ARG A 2 -20.20 -15.23 -20.12
N ILE A 3 -18.97 -14.94 -20.42
CA ILE A 3 -18.19 -15.72 -21.40
C ILE A 3 -17.73 -16.99 -20.67
N ASP A 4 -17.86 -18.15 -21.34
CA ASP A 4 -17.36 -19.41 -20.81
C ASP A 4 -15.83 -19.49 -20.91
N ASP A 5 -15.24 -20.31 -20.07
CA ASP A 5 -13.80 -20.45 -19.96
C ASP A 5 -13.18 -21.05 -21.24
N GLU A 6 -13.88 -21.94 -21.92
CA GLU A 6 -13.40 -22.56 -23.18
C GLU A 6 -13.24 -21.51 -24.29
N THR A 7 -14.23 -20.63 -24.45
CA THR A 7 -14.14 -19.50 -25.37
C THR A 7 -12.98 -18.56 -25.04
N LEU A 8 -12.78 -18.28 -23.77
CA LEU A 8 -11.70 -17.41 -23.29
C LEU A 8 -10.31 -18.02 -23.58
N PHE A 9 -10.15 -19.32 -23.30
CA PHE A 9 -8.90 -20.04 -23.55
C PHE A 9 -8.62 -20.20 -25.05
N TYR A 10 -9.63 -20.52 -25.87
CA TYR A 10 -9.49 -20.56 -27.30
C TYR A 10 -9.01 -19.21 -27.86
N GLU A 11 -9.61 -18.12 -27.41
CA GLU A 11 -9.19 -16.77 -27.85
C GLU A 11 -7.71 -16.50 -27.51
N TYR A 12 -7.27 -16.86 -26.31
CA TYR A 12 -5.88 -16.74 -25.91
C TYR A 12 -4.95 -17.59 -26.78
N GLU A 13 -5.32 -18.82 -27.07
CA GLU A 13 -4.57 -19.71 -27.97
C GLU A 13 -4.37 -19.10 -29.34
N GLN A 14 -5.43 -18.50 -29.93
CA GLN A 14 -5.31 -17.81 -31.21
C GLN A 14 -4.35 -16.63 -31.18
N ILE A 15 -4.25 -15.93 -30.04
CA ILE A 15 -3.29 -14.86 -29.85
C ILE A 15 -1.87 -15.41 -29.70
N LEU A 16 -1.71 -16.48 -28.92
CA LEU A 16 -0.42 -17.11 -28.65
C LEU A 16 0.26 -17.61 -29.94
N ILE A 17 -0.52 -18.27 -30.82
CA ILE A 17 -0.04 -18.78 -32.11
C ILE A 17 0.02 -17.71 -33.23
N GLY A 18 -0.40 -16.48 -32.94
CA GLY A 18 -0.30 -15.35 -33.86
C GLY A 18 -1.45 -15.19 -34.85
N ASN A 19 -2.52 -15.98 -34.72
CA ASN A 19 -3.72 -15.88 -35.59
C ASN A 19 -4.57 -14.64 -35.27
N LYS A 20 -4.44 -14.12 -34.03
CA LYS A 20 -5.08 -12.88 -33.60
C LYS A 20 -4.06 -11.94 -32.98
N PRO A 21 -4.15 -10.62 -33.19
CA PRO A 21 -3.21 -9.65 -32.63
C PRO A 21 -3.46 -9.35 -31.15
N SER A 22 -4.70 -9.49 -30.68
CA SER A 22 -5.13 -9.16 -29.32
C SER A 22 -6.49 -9.76 -28.99
N PHE A 23 -6.85 -9.73 -27.71
CA PHE A 23 -8.20 -10.10 -27.27
C PHE A 23 -9.25 -9.15 -27.83
N SER A 24 -10.43 -9.72 -28.14
CA SER A 24 -11.59 -8.90 -28.47
C SER A 24 -11.94 -7.96 -27.32
N PRO A 25 -12.22 -6.66 -27.57
CA PRO A 25 -12.63 -5.73 -26.53
C PRO A 25 -13.86 -6.19 -25.72
N TYR A 26 -14.65 -7.10 -26.26
CA TYR A 26 -15.81 -7.66 -25.53
C TYR A 26 -15.46 -8.44 -24.28
N PHE A 27 -14.28 -9.09 -24.21
CA PHE A 27 -13.87 -9.87 -23.04
C PHE A 27 -13.71 -9.01 -21.78
N PHE A 28 -13.41 -7.73 -21.92
CA PHE A 28 -13.08 -6.83 -20.82
C PHE A 28 -14.05 -5.63 -20.69
N LYS A 29 -15.29 -5.76 -21.21
CA LYS A 29 -16.32 -4.71 -21.13
C LYS A 29 -17.27 -4.83 -19.94
N TYR A 30 -17.22 -5.91 -19.17
CA TYR A 30 -18.26 -6.26 -18.18
C TYR A 30 -18.00 -5.77 -16.75
N GLY A 31 -17.17 -4.73 -16.57
CA GLY A 31 -16.80 -4.18 -15.27
C GLY A 31 -15.47 -4.72 -14.74
N GLU A 32 -14.90 -3.99 -13.81
CA GLU A 32 -13.53 -4.23 -13.32
C GLU A 32 -13.32 -5.63 -12.73
N ASN A 33 -14.22 -6.08 -11.85
CA ASN A 33 -14.13 -7.40 -11.22
C ASN A 33 -14.17 -8.55 -12.24
N THR A 34 -15.01 -8.45 -13.28
CA THR A 34 -15.10 -9.49 -14.32
C THR A 34 -13.86 -9.48 -15.20
N SER A 35 -13.37 -8.30 -15.56
CA SER A 35 -12.16 -8.13 -16.37
C SER A 35 -10.94 -8.69 -15.66
N GLN A 36 -10.78 -8.40 -14.38
CA GLN A 36 -9.73 -8.97 -13.55
C GLN A 36 -9.81 -10.49 -13.46
N HIS A 37 -11.00 -11.03 -13.21
CA HIS A 37 -11.22 -12.48 -13.13
C HIS A 37 -10.77 -13.17 -14.44
N TYR A 38 -11.17 -12.65 -15.59
CA TYR A 38 -10.76 -13.21 -16.87
C TYR A 38 -9.27 -13.09 -17.13
N ALA A 39 -8.65 -11.95 -16.78
CA ALA A 39 -7.21 -11.79 -16.90
C ALA A 39 -6.44 -12.81 -16.05
N LEU A 40 -6.80 -12.98 -14.79
CA LEU A 40 -6.18 -13.96 -13.89
C LEU A 40 -6.40 -15.40 -14.36
N LEU A 41 -7.60 -15.72 -14.90
CA LEU A 41 -7.93 -17.04 -15.42
C LEU A 41 -7.08 -17.39 -16.64
N ILE A 42 -6.91 -16.44 -17.57
CA ILE A 42 -6.05 -16.64 -18.76
C ILE A 42 -4.59 -16.85 -18.33
N ILE A 43 -4.09 -16.04 -17.40
CA ILE A 43 -2.71 -16.18 -16.91
C ILE A 43 -2.51 -17.54 -16.25
N LYS A 44 -3.46 -17.97 -15.41
CA LYS A 44 -3.45 -19.30 -14.80
C LYS A 44 -3.38 -20.39 -15.86
N PHE A 45 -4.27 -20.35 -16.83
CA PHE A 45 -4.30 -21.30 -17.93
C PHE A 45 -2.98 -21.35 -18.70
N ALA A 46 -2.41 -20.19 -19.02
CA ALA A 46 -1.13 -20.10 -19.72
C ALA A 46 0.01 -20.73 -18.90
N VAL A 47 0.07 -20.44 -17.61
CA VAL A 47 1.10 -20.95 -16.69
C VAL A 47 0.99 -22.47 -16.54
N GLU A 48 -0.21 -22.99 -16.29
CA GLU A 48 -0.41 -24.42 -16.07
C GLU A 48 -0.27 -25.24 -17.36
N LYS A 49 -0.86 -24.78 -18.46
CA LYS A 49 -0.90 -25.54 -19.72
C LYS A 49 0.37 -25.46 -20.56
N TYR A 50 0.95 -24.24 -20.68
CA TYR A 50 2.07 -24.02 -21.60
C TYR A 50 3.43 -23.98 -20.94
N LEU A 51 3.50 -23.52 -19.68
CA LEU A 51 4.75 -23.54 -18.92
C LEU A 51 4.87 -24.83 -18.07
N GLY A 52 3.76 -25.53 -17.78
CA GLY A 52 3.75 -26.68 -16.91
C GLY A 52 4.08 -26.34 -15.46
N TRP A 53 3.86 -25.10 -15.05
CA TRP A 53 4.24 -24.60 -13.74
C TRP A 53 3.12 -24.74 -12.72
N ASP A 54 3.50 -25.07 -11.51
CA ASP A 54 2.63 -24.97 -10.35
C ASP A 54 2.69 -23.58 -9.69
N ALA A 55 1.99 -23.41 -8.57
CA ALA A 55 1.95 -22.15 -7.82
C ALA A 55 3.34 -21.68 -7.35
N LYS A 56 4.22 -22.61 -6.97
CA LYS A 56 5.55 -22.31 -6.46
C LYS A 56 6.50 -21.94 -7.60
N ASP A 57 6.40 -22.61 -8.73
CA ASP A 57 7.17 -22.29 -9.92
C ASP A 57 6.78 -20.88 -10.42
N MET A 58 5.48 -20.58 -10.46
CA MET A 58 5.01 -19.25 -10.83
C MET A 58 5.55 -18.17 -9.88
N LEU A 59 5.51 -18.42 -8.56
CA LEU A 59 6.05 -17.48 -7.57
C LEU A 59 7.52 -17.14 -7.81
N ASN A 60 8.32 -18.14 -8.17
CA ASN A 60 9.77 -18.01 -8.27
C ASN A 60 10.25 -17.55 -9.64
N HIS A 61 9.52 -17.83 -10.71
CA HIS A 61 10.03 -17.69 -12.07
C HIS A 61 9.19 -16.78 -12.97
N PHE A 62 7.96 -16.40 -12.59
CA PHE A 62 7.12 -15.56 -13.44
C PHE A 62 7.61 -14.10 -13.43
N THR A 63 8.11 -13.65 -14.57
CA THR A 63 8.69 -12.33 -14.77
C THR A 63 7.96 -11.55 -15.87
N LYS A 64 8.29 -10.26 -16.03
CA LYS A 64 7.80 -9.44 -17.14
C LYS A 64 8.15 -10.04 -18.49
N ASP A 65 9.36 -10.57 -18.64
CA ASP A 65 9.81 -11.17 -19.90
C ASP A 65 8.98 -12.41 -20.27
N ILE A 66 8.67 -13.25 -19.28
CA ILE A 66 7.77 -14.39 -19.46
C ILE A 66 6.36 -13.91 -19.87
N ALA A 67 5.83 -12.88 -19.20
CA ALA A 67 4.53 -12.31 -19.54
C ALA A 67 4.50 -11.78 -20.99
N ILE A 68 5.57 -11.14 -21.45
CA ILE A 68 5.73 -10.66 -22.83
C ILE A 68 5.80 -11.84 -23.81
N GLN A 69 6.67 -12.83 -23.55
CA GLN A 69 6.82 -14.01 -24.41
C GLN A 69 5.51 -14.79 -24.58
N MET A 70 4.75 -14.90 -23.47
CA MET A 70 3.46 -15.56 -23.42
C MET A 70 2.29 -14.68 -23.90
N LYS A 71 2.55 -13.47 -24.42
CA LYS A 71 1.51 -12.51 -24.85
C LYS A 71 0.51 -12.11 -23.75
N LEU A 72 0.92 -12.17 -22.48
CA LEU A 72 0.08 -11.90 -21.30
C LEU A 72 0.22 -10.46 -20.80
N GLU A 73 1.26 -9.74 -21.21
CA GLU A 73 1.54 -8.37 -20.74
C GLU A 73 0.33 -7.43 -20.92
N PRO A 74 -0.43 -7.46 -22.05
CA PRO A 74 -1.61 -6.61 -22.21
C PRO A 74 -2.74 -6.86 -21.20
N LEU A 75 -2.73 -8.01 -20.50
CA LEU A 75 -3.71 -8.35 -19.48
C LEU A 75 -3.43 -7.64 -18.14
N MET A 76 -2.19 -7.21 -17.91
CA MET A 76 -1.78 -6.58 -16.63
C MET A 76 -2.54 -5.30 -16.31
N LYS A 77 -3.05 -4.59 -17.32
CA LYS A 77 -3.88 -3.38 -17.14
C LYS A 77 -5.26 -3.67 -16.51
N TYR A 78 -5.73 -4.91 -16.57
CA TYR A 78 -7.02 -5.34 -16.01
C TYR A 78 -6.87 -5.92 -14.61
N ILE A 79 -5.64 -6.01 -14.09
CA ILE A 79 -5.35 -6.57 -12.77
C ILE A 79 -5.18 -5.41 -11.78
N ASP A 80 -5.97 -5.44 -10.72
CA ASP A 80 -5.86 -4.50 -9.62
C ASP A 80 -4.79 -5.00 -8.65
N PHE A 81 -3.56 -4.56 -8.90
CA PHE A 81 -2.44 -4.86 -8.02
C PHE A 81 -2.53 -4.01 -6.76
N PRO A 82 -2.13 -4.57 -5.59
CA PRO A 82 -1.90 -3.75 -4.41
C PRO A 82 -0.99 -2.56 -4.72
N VAL A 83 -1.26 -1.42 -4.07
CA VAL A 83 -0.52 -0.16 -4.33
C VAL A 83 0.98 -0.25 -4.00
N GLU A 84 1.38 -1.24 -3.21
CA GLU A 84 2.75 -1.56 -2.86
C GLU A 84 3.52 -2.27 -3.98
N VAL A 85 2.80 -2.78 -4.98
CA VAL A 85 3.37 -3.60 -6.04
C VAL A 85 3.92 -2.72 -7.16
N ASN A 86 5.18 -2.88 -7.47
CA ASN A 86 5.75 -2.34 -8.69
C ASN A 86 5.36 -3.24 -9.88
N ARG A 87 4.48 -2.75 -10.73
CA ARG A 87 3.97 -3.49 -11.89
C ARG A 87 5.05 -3.92 -12.90
N ASP A 88 6.24 -3.34 -12.81
CA ASP A 88 7.35 -3.70 -13.70
C ASP A 88 8.26 -4.80 -13.15
N THR A 89 8.26 -5.01 -11.82
CA THR A 89 9.21 -5.94 -11.17
C THR A 89 8.55 -7.02 -10.32
N ASP A 90 7.34 -6.77 -9.82
CA ASP A 90 6.75 -7.61 -8.78
C ASP A 90 5.73 -8.62 -9.32
N TYR A 91 6.04 -9.21 -10.46
CA TYR A 91 5.17 -10.21 -11.11
C TYR A 91 4.86 -11.44 -10.24
N TYR A 92 5.72 -11.74 -9.26
CA TYR A 92 5.50 -12.82 -8.29
C TYR A 92 4.21 -12.65 -7.48
N VAL A 93 3.71 -11.41 -7.34
CA VAL A 93 2.44 -11.14 -6.63
C VAL A 93 1.25 -11.77 -7.36
N LEU A 94 1.32 -11.94 -8.69
CA LEU A 94 0.30 -12.65 -9.45
C LEU A 94 0.08 -14.09 -8.96
N ALA A 95 1.13 -14.76 -8.48
CA ALA A 95 1.01 -16.11 -7.95
C ALA A 95 0.06 -16.16 -6.74
N SER A 96 0.11 -15.16 -5.85
CA SER A 96 -0.83 -15.07 -4.72
C SER A 96 -2.26 -14.71 -5.13
N MET A 97 -2.43 -13.95 -6.21
CA MET A 97 -3.75 -13.61 -6.73
C MET A 97 -4.42 -14.78 -7.45
N ILE A 98 -3.63 -15.62 -8.12
CA ILE A 98 -4.09 -16.80 -8.85
C ILE A 98 -4.26 -18.01 -7.93
N TYR A 99 -3.37 -18.17 -6.96
CA TYR A 99 -3.35 -19.29 -6.01
C TYR A 99 -3.48 -18.81 -4.54
N PRO A 100 -4.56 -18.10 -4.17
CA PRO A 100 -4.67 -17.42 -2.86
C PRO A 100 -4.68 -18.39 -1.66
N TYR A 101 -5.01 -19.65 -1.89
CA TYR A 101 -5.00 -20.69 -0.84
C TYR A 101 -3.63 -21.34 -0.65
N THR A 102 -2.74 -21.24 -1.64
CA THR A 102 -1.41 -21.88 -1.63
C THR A 102 -0.32 -20.86 -1.37
N ILE A 103 -0.41 -19.67 -1.97
CA ILE A 103 0.58 -18.61 -1.87
C ILE A 103 0.00 -17.45 -1.07
N LYS A 104 0.68 -17.10 0.02
CA LYS A 104 0.34 -15.93 0.84
C LYS A 104 1.51 -14.96 0.80
N ILE A 105 1.23 -13.73 0.39
CA ILE A 105 2.20 -12.64 0.46
C ILE A 105 1.90 -11.84 1.72
N ASP A 106 2.94 -11.58 2.51
CA ASP A 106 2.80 -10.73 3.69
C ASP A 106 2.68 -9.25 3.26
N THR A 107 1.47 -8.73 3.36
CA THR A 107 1.17 -7.33 3.06
C THR A 107 2.04 -6.37 3.90
N LYS A 108 2.35 -6.74 5.14
CA LYS A 108 3.22 -5.94 6.01
C LYS A 108 4.63 -5.84 5.43
N GLU A 109 5.15 -6.93 4.86
CA GLU A 109 6.46 -6.93 4.20
C GLU A 109 6.49 -6.02 2.98
N LEU A 110 5.43 -6.05 2.15
CA LEU A 110 5.30 -5.14 0.99
C LEU A 110 5.28 -3.68 1.43
N VAL A 111 4.50 -3.34 2.45
CA VAL A 111 4.43 -1.98 3.02
C VAL A 111 5.80 -1.54 3.53
N LEU A 112 6.49 -2.39 4.28
CA LEU A 112 7.83 -2.08 4.81
C LEU A 112 8.88 -1.92 3.71
N ARG A 113 8.79 -2.70 2.63
CA ARG A 113 9.66 -2.53 1.47
C ARG A 113 9.46 -1.16 0.83
N THR A 114 8.21 -0.80 0.54
CA THR A 114 7.86 0.51 -0.02
C THR A 114 8.37 1.64 0.88
N TYR A 115 8.14 1.53 2.18
CA TYR A 115 8.61 2.55 3.14
C TYR A 115 10.14 2.66 3.18
N LYS A 116 10.86 1.54 3.19
CA LYS A 116 12.32 1.53 3.13
C LYS A 116 12.84 2.17 1.85
N ASP A 117 12.16 1.98 0.72
CA ASP A 117 12.54 2.60 -0.55
C ASP A 117 12.29 4.11 -0.57
N VAL A 118 11.23 4.59 0.12
CA VAL A 118 11.03 6.04 0.38
C VAL A 118 12.14 6.60 1.27
N LEU A 119 12.49 5.91 2.36
CA LEU A 119 13.55 6.37 3.27
C LEU A 119 14.94 6.38 2.62
N LYS A 120 15.21 5.45 1.71
CA LYS A 120 16.46 5.36 0.94
C LYS A 120 16.46 6.23 -0.32
N GLU A 121 15.42 7.04 -0.52
CA GLU A 121 15.24 7.91 -1.68
C GLU A 121 15.26 7.18 -3.04
N LYS A 122 15.04 5.86 -3.06
CA LYS A 122 14.85 5.10 -4.30
C LYS A 122 13.54 5.51 -4.99
N ILE A 123 12.52 5.85 -4.22
CA ILE A 123 11.31 6.54 -4.65
C ILE A 123 11.18 7.85 -3.89
N CYS A 124 10.91 8.94 -4.62
CA CYS A 124 10.92 10.30 -4.03
C CYS A 124 9.84 10.52 -2.97
N LYS A 125 8.71 9.83 -3.08
CA LYS A 125 7.54 9.94 -2.20
C LYS A 125 6.69 8.68 -2.30
N PHE A 126 5.81 8.48 -1.32
CA PHE A 126 4.79 7.45 -1.39
C PHE A 126 3.91 7.60 -2.65
N PRO A 127 3.39 6.50 -3.20
CA PRO A 127 2.35 6.55 -4.23
C PRO A 127 1.18 7.46 -3.81
N LYS A 128 0.46 8.00 -4.81
CA LYS A 128 -0.71 8.83 -4.53
C LYS A 128 -1.72 8.03 -3.69
N GLU A 129 -2.30 8.66 -2.67
CA GLU A 129 -3.29 8.06 -1.77
C GLU A 129 -2.82 6.84 -0.96
N TYR A 130 -1.51 6.53 -1.00
CA TYR A 130 -0.94 5.38 -0.29
C TYR A 130 -1.25 5.34 1.21
N LEU A 131 -1.22 6.50 1.85
CA LEU A 131 -1.46 6.65 3.29
C LEU A 131 -2.86 7.24 3.58
N SER A 132 -3.80 7.22 2.62
CA SER A 132 -5.14 7.75 2.75
C SER A 132 -6.19 6.65 2.96
N GLY A 133 -7.32 7.00 3.61
CA GLY A 133 -8.40 6.07 3.89
C GLY A 133 -8.05 4.98 4.92
N ALA A 134 -8.94 4.00 5.10
CA ALA A 134 -8.79 2.96 6.12
C ALA A 134 -7.54 2.09 5.92
N ASP A 135 -7.28 1.64 4.69
CA ASP A 135 -6.08 0.86 4.37
C ASP A 135 -4.81 1.70 4.50
N GLY A 136 -4.89 3.00 4.17
CA GLY A 136 -3.80 3.95 4.36
C GLY A 136 -3.43 4.12 5.82
N MET A 137 -4.40 4.10 6.72
CA MET A 137 -4.17 4.12 8.17
C MET A 137 -3.41 2.87 8.65
N ILE A 138 -3.76 1.69 8.14
CA ILE A 138 -3.05 0.43 8.45
C ILE A 138 -1.60 0.52 7.97
N ARG A 139 -1.37 0.94 6.72
CA ARG A 139 -0.02 1.13 6.17
C ARG A 139 0.80 2.13 6.97
N ALA A 140 0.18 3.24 7.32
CA ALA A 140 0.80 4.28 8.14
C ALA A 140 1.21 3.76 9.52
N GLY A 141 0.36 2.97 10.16
CA GLY A 141 0.67 2.31 11.44
C GLY A 141 1.88 1.37 11.31
N ILE A 142 1.95 0.56 10.26
CA ILE A 142 3.10 -0.31 9.98
C ILE A 142 4.39 0.51 9.81
N CYS A 143 4.33 1.61 9.03
CA CYS A 143 5.48 2.50 8.81
C CYS A 143 5.93 3.16 10.13
N LEU A 144 4.98 3.65 10.93
CA LEU A 144 5.26 4.28 12.22
C LEU A 144 5.91 3.29 13.19
N GLN A 145 5.35 2.09 13.32
CA GLN A 145 5.91 1.04 14.16
C GLN A 145 7.35 0.69 13.73
N TYR A 146 7.59 0.58 12.44
CA TYR A 146 8.95 0.36 11.93
C TYR A 146 9.89 1.51 12.30
N MET A 147 9.47 2.77 12.11
CA MET A 147 10.25 3.94 12.47
C MET A 147 10.60 3.94 13.96
N LEU A 148 9.61 3.72 14.82
CA LEU A 148 9.80 3.71 16.27
C LEU A 148 10.79 2.62 16.70
N ASN A 149 10.62 1.40 16.17
CA ASN A 149 11.45 0.25 16.55
C ASN A 149 12.88 0.33 16.00
N GLN A 150 13.12 1.03 14.90
CA GLN A 150 14.44 1.06 14.28
C GLN A 150 15.30 2.27 14.71
N TYR A 151 14.66 3.39 15.03
CA TYR A 151 15.37 4.65 15.19
C TYR A 151 15.18 5.30 16.54
N PHE A 152 14.29 4.79 17.38
CA PHE A 152 13.99 5.35 18.69
C PHE A 152 14.00 4.28 19.78
N SER A 153 14.26 4.70 21.00
CA SER A 153 14.13 3.87 22.18
C SER A 153 13.42 4.67 23.26
N PHE A 154 12.30 4.16 23.73
CA PHE A 154 11.51 4.76 24.79
C PHE A 154 11.43 3.81 25.97
N ASN A 155 11.63 4.31 27.18
CA ASN A 155 11.59 3.51 28.40
C ASN A 155 10.15 3.27 28.91
N SER A 156 9.20 4.06 28.40
CA SER A 156 7.78 3.96 28.78
C SER A 156 6.87 4.57 27.73
N THR A 157 5.60 4.14 27.73
CA THR A 157 4.53 4.74 26.91
C THR A 157 4.35 6.23 27.23
N LYS A 158 4.54 6.63 28.48
CA LYS A 158 4.54 8.05 28.87
C LYS A 158 5.55 8.86 28.07
N GLU A 159 6.80 8.38 27.99
CA GLU A 159 7.89 9.06 27.28
C GLU A 159 7.57 9.13 25.77
N LEU A 160 7.02 8.06 25.19
CA LEU A 160 6.58 8.01 23.81
C LEU A 160 5.50 9.08 23.51
N TYR A 161 4.44 9.16 24.31
CA TYR A 161 3.40 10.18 24.13
C TYR A 161 3.94 11.60 24.35
N GLN A 162 4.77 11.80 25.35
CA GLN A 162 5.42 13.09 25.59
C GLN A 162 6.21 13.54 24.35
N PHE A 163 7.02 12.67 23.78
CA PHE A 163 7.83 12.95 22.60
C PHE A 163 6.98 13.45 21.43
N PHE A 164 5.84 12.81 21.17
CA PHE A 164 4.94 13.20 20.06
C PHE A 164 4.10 14.45 20.34
N THR A 165 4.08 14.98 21.57
CA THR A 165 3.50 16.30 21.89
C THR A 165 4.49 17.45 21.77
N GLU A 166 5.75 17.15 21.53
CA GLU A 166 6.83 18.10 21.39
C GLU A 166 7.24 18.31 19.93
N SER A 167 8.01 19.36 19.68
CA SER A 167 8.54 19.63 18.33
C SER A 167 9.44 18.52 17.80
N ALA A 168 10.07 17.75 18.69
CA ALA A 168 10.91 16.62 18.35
C ALA A 168 10.13 15.51 17.62
N GLY A 169 8.94 15.15 18.12
CA GLY A 169 8.09 14.16 17.47
C GLY A 169 7.57 14.61 16.10
N ILE A 170 7.15 15.89 16.00
CA ILE A 170 6.73 16.47 14.71
C ILE A 170 7.89 16.45 13.71
N LYS A 171 9.09 16.81 14.18
CA LYS A 171 10.30 16.75 13.36
C LYS A 171 10.60 15.32 12.91
N ALA A 172 10.52 14.36 13.84
CA ALA A 172 10.73 12.95 13.52
C ALA A 172 9.77 12.46 12.42
N LEU A 173 8.46 12.71 12.53
CA LEU A 173 7.51 12.37 11.47
C LEU A 173 7.91 12.96 10.12
N LYS A 174 8.40 14.19 10.09
CA LYS A 174 8.86 14.85 8.87
C LYS A 174 10.14 14.21 8.32
N ASP A 175 11.15 14.01 9.17
CA ASP A 175 12.44 13.46 8.78
C ASP A 175 12.30 12.02 8.24
N TYR A 176 11.35 11.26 8.80
CA TYR A 176 11.01 9.91 8.35
C TYR A 176 9.82 9.84 7.36
N ARG A 177 9.49 10.95 6.69
CA ARG A 177 8.51 11.00 5.59
C ARG A 177 7.06 10.62 5.96
N LEU A 178 6.70 10.71 7.25
CA LEU A 178 5.36 10.38 7.75
C LEU A 178 4.52 11.62 8.12
N ASN A 179 4.98 12.83 7.79
CA ASN A 179 4.32 14.09 8.18
C ASN A 179 2.95 14.31 7.56
N ASN A 180 2.68 13.75 6.38
CA ASN A 180 1.40 13.98 5.69
C ASN A 180 0.22 13.34 6.43
N ILE A 181 0.46 12.27 7.17
CA ILE A 181 -0.58 11.53 7.88
C ILE A 181 -1.22 12.37 8.98
N SER A 182 -0.41 13.10 9.74
CA SER A 182 -0.90 13.94 10.83
C SER A 182 -1.64 15.20 10.37
N SER A 183 -1.47 15.63 9.11
CA SER A 183 -2.10 16.86 8.59
C SER A 183 -3.40 16.62 7.83
N GLU A 184 -3.63 15.42 7.33
CA GLU A 184 -4.81 15.09 6.51
C GLU A 184 -5.96 14.49 7.34
N ILE A 185 -5.65 13.77 8.42
CA ILE A 185 -6.64 13.00 9.19
C ILE A 185 -6.68 13.43 10.65
N PHE A 186 -5.56 13.85 11.23
CA PHE A 186 -5.44 14.19 12.65
C PHE A 186 -4.95 15.62 12.85
N GLU A 187 -5.60 16.36 13.74
CA GLU A 187 -5.19 17.73 14.10
C GLU A 187 -3.84 17.76 14.82
N ILE A 188 -3.53 16.71 15.58
CA ILE A 188 -2.30 16.60 16.36
C ILE A 188 -1.64 15.23 16.20
N PRO A 189 -0.27 15.17 16.18
CA PRO A 189 0.47 13.94 15.96
C PRO A 189 0.20 12.81 16.96
N ILE A 190 -0.17 13.15 18.19
CA ILE A 190 -0.44 12.17 19.24
C ILE A 190 -1.70 11.33 18.96
N ASP A 191 -2.69 11.89 18.29
CA ASP A 191 -3.90 11.15 17.90
C ASP A 191 -3.53 10.07 16.88
N TYR A 192 -2.71 10.43 15.90
CA TYR A 192 -2.18 9.48 14.93
C TYR A 192 -1.35 8.37 15.59
N LEU A 193 -0.46 8.75 16.51
CA LEU A 193 0.34 7.78 17.26
C LEU A 193 -0.56 6.78 17.99
N HIS A 194 -1.53 7.28 18.74
CA HIS A 194 -2.42 6.44 19.56
C HIS A 194 -3.21 5.44 18.71
N GLU A 195 -3.80 5.90 17.60
CA GLU A 195 -4.53 5.03 16.68
C GLU A 195 -3.64 3.96 16.03
N SER A 196 -2.38 4.30 15.77
CA SER A 196 -1.42 3.39 15.11
C SER A 196 -0.73 2.40 16.06
N LEU A 197 -0.80 2.61 17.38
CA LEU A 197 -0.24 1.68 18.35
C LEU A 197 -1.09 0.42 18.48
N PRO A 198 -0.47 -0.76 18.67
CA PRO A 198 -1.17 -1.96 19.12
C PRO A 198 -1.84 -1.72 20.48
N ASP A 199 -3.02 -2.32 20.70
CA ASP A 199 -3.78 -2.11 21.94
C ASP A 199 -2.98 -2.39 23.22
N VAL A 200 -2.11 -3.39 23.19
CA VAL A 200 -1.21 -3.72 24.31
C VAL A 200 -0.17 -2.64 24.64
N GLN A 201 0.03 -1.69 23.75
CA GLN A 201 0.96 -0.56 23.91
C GLN A 201 0.22 0.77 24.15
N LYS A 202 -1.10 0.78 24.06
CA LYS A 202 -1.91 1.96 24.32
C LYS A 202 -2.01 2.21 25.82
N ASP A 203 -1.96 3.48 26.19
CA ASP A 203 -2.16 3.95 27.56
C ASP A 203 -3.08 5.16 27.51
N GLU A 204 -4.35 4.91 27.81
CA GLU A 204 -5.41 5.92 27.74
C GLU A 204 -5.16 7.10 28.66
N PHE A 205 -4.63 6.87 29.86
CA PHE A 205 -4.33 7.94 30.80
C PHE A 205 -3.30 8.92 30.24
N TRP A 206 -2.14 8.40 29.79
CA TRP A 206 -1.08 9.25 29.23
C TRP A 206 -1.48 9.85 27.88
N TYR A 207 -2.25 9.12 27.08
CA TYR A 207 -2.80 9.67 25.85
C TYR A 207 -3.66 10.89 26.11
N HIS A 208 -4.70 10.80 26.96
CA HIS A 208 -5.58 11.92 27.27
C HIS A 208 -4.85 13.08 27.92
N TYR A 209 -3.90 12.80 28.81
CA TYR A 209 -3.10 13.82 29.48
C TYR A 209 -2.28 14.63 28.45
N PHE A 210 -1.51 13.98 27.60
CA PHE A 210 -0.67 14.65 26.63
C PHE A 210 -1.47 15.23 25.46
N ARG A 211 -2.57 14.61 25.06
CA ARG A 211 -3.50 15.16 24.08
C ARG A 211 -4.05 16.50 24.53
N PHE A 212 -4.50 16.60 25.76
CA PHE A 212 -4.95 17.88 26.33
C PHE A 212 -3.88 18.96 26.28
N GLN A 213 -2.64 18.64 26.66
CA GLN A 213 -1.53 19.59 26.58
C GLN A 213 -1.25 20.04 25.13
N ALA A 214 -1.31 19.13 24.17
CA ALA A 214 -1.10 19.45 22.77
C ALA A 214 -2.21 20.37 22.22
N MET A 215 -3.48 20.13 22.61
CA MET A 215 -4.61 20.98 22.24
C MET A 215 -4.49 22.39 22.83
N VAL A 216 -4.07 22.53 24.07
CA VAL A 216 -3.82 23.86 24.69
C VAL A 216 -2.76 24.63 23.88
N LYS A 217 -1.63 23.99 23.57
CA LYS A 217 -0.57 24.61 22.75
C LYS A 217 -1.06 25.01 21.36
N LEU A 218 -1.88 24.19 20.74
CA LEU A 218 -2.48 24.49 19.42
C LEU A 218 -3.37 25.71 19.49
N TYR A 219 -4.24 25.79 20.49
CA TYR A 219 -5.13 26.93 20.75
C TYR A 219 -4.35 28.23 20.95
N GLU A 220 -3.36 28.25 21.86
CA GLU A 220 -2.52 29.41 22.10
C GLU A 220 -1.81 29.88 20.82
N LYS A 221 -1.34 28.95 19.98
CA LYS A 221 -0.71 29.27 18.70
C LYS A 221 -1.69 29.92 17.74
N GLN A 222 -2.94 29.47 17.70
CA GLN A 222 -3.99 30.05 16.87
C GLN A 222 -4.35 31.47 17.33
N GLU A 223 -4.50 31.68 18.64
CA GLU A 223 -4.78 33.03 19.20
C GLU A 223 -3.64 34.03 18.90
N ARG A 224 -2.38 33.63 19.12
CA ARG A 224 -1.22 34.47 18.74
C ARG A 224 -1.18 34.83 17.25
N LYS A 225 -1.66 33.92 16.37
CA LYS A 225 -1.76 34.21 14.93
C LYS A 225 -2.86 35.25 14.65
N LYS A 226 -4.01 35.14 15.32
CA LYS A 226 -5.13 36.11 15.19
C LYS A 226 -4.68 37.50 15.68
N GLU A 227 -4.03 37.58 16.83
CA GLU A 227 -3.52 38.86 17.35
C GLU A 227 -2.50 39.53 16.41
N LYS A 228 -1.61 38.72 15.81
CA LYS A 228 -0.64 39.24 14.83
C LYS A 228 -1.31 39.71 13.54
N ALA A 229 -2.39 39.07 13.11
CA ALA A 229 -3.15 39.52 11.94
C ALA A 229 -3.88 40.82 12.21
N LEU A 230 -4.50 40.99 13.41
CA LEU A 230 -5.16 42.22 13.82
C LEU A 230 -4.22 43.44 13.96
N LYS A 231 -2.95 43.18 14.33
CA LYS A 231 -1.95 44.28 14.45
C LYS A 231 -1.34 44.71 13.12
N LYS A 232 -1.64 44.04 12.02
CA LYS A 232 -1.16 44.40 10.66
C LYS A 232 -2.16 45.22 9.86
N HIS A 233 -3.37 45.40 10.37
CA HIS A 233 -4.41 46.28 9.87
C HIS A 233 -4.57 47.51 10.80
#